data_ac8bbf667be0d75b6bdb007fb595dcdd
#
_entry.id   ac8bbf667be0d75b6bdb007fb595dcdd
#
_cell.length_a   1.000
_cell.length_b   1.000
_cell.length_c   1.000
_cell.angle_alpha   90.00
_cell.angle_beta   90.00
_cell.angle_gamma   90.00
#
_symmetry.space_group_name_H-M   'P 1'
#
loop_
_entity.id
_entity.type
_entity.pdbx_description
1 polymer ?
#
loop_
_entity_poly.entity_id
_entity_poly.type
_entity_poly.pdbx_seq_one_letter_code
_entity_poly.pdbx_strand_id
1 'polypeptide(L)'
;IKAPIIRKGKFIIINKVGIENFGLINFALVFAIFFQLIINFGFNTISIREISLHQNDFIKITKIHNDTINTKLILAFICFFLAAILIFNFKTFNSTPEIYFFTLLSLVGQSLIPIWFFQGLQESKYLTISSFVGKIFYLVAILFFLEDPKDYVWVPIYNFISYFITFSIASYIIYKKYGVKHQFTSFNSLREQLKMGKYMFLSELKLFFLSSFNIFILGIVSGNVAVAYFVGAEKY
;
A
#
# COMPACT_ATOMS: atom_id res chain seq x y z
N ILE A 1 9.59 15.80 -15.29
CA ILE A 1 8.37 16.64 -15.31
C ILE A 1 7.38 16.27 -14.15
N LYS A 2 7.61 15.20 -13.36
CA LYS A 2 6.70 14.78 -12.26
C LYS A 2 7.03 15.36 -10.87
N ALA A 3 8.13 16.08 -10.72
CA ALA A 3 8.62 16.55 -9.42
C ALA A 3 7.81 17.65 -8.69
N PRO A 4 7.19 18.66 -9.35
CA PRO A 4 6.63 19.81 -8.64
C PRO A 4 5.31 19.52 -7.90
N ILE A 5 4.49 18.56 -8.35
CA ILE A 5 3.17 18.28 -7.74
C ILE A 5 3.32 17.47 -6.45
N ILE A 6 4.25 16.52 -6.42
CA ILE A 6 4.54 15.71 -5.21
C ILE A 6 5.17 16.58 -4.11
N ARG A 7 6.00 17.56 -4.49
CA ARG A 7 6.54 18.57 -3.56
C ARG A 7 5.45 19.38 -2.86
N LYS A 8 4.46 19.86 -3.62
CA LYS A 8 3.37 20.68 -3.07
C LYS A 8 2.53 19.90 -2.05
N GLY A 9 2.19 18.64 -2.33
CA GLY A 9 1.41 17.82 -1.40
C GLY A 9 2.12 17.56 -0.06
N LYS A 10 3.41 17.22 -0.07
CA LYS A 10 4.21 17.04 1.15
C LYS A 10 4.36 18.35 1.93
N PHE A 11 4.58 19.45 1.24
CA PHE A 11 4.72 20.78 1.83
C PHE A 11 3.42 21.21 2.54
N ILE A 12 2.26 20.90 1.96
CA ILE A 12 0.96 21.16 2.59
C ILE A 12 0.83 20.36 3.90
N ILE A 13 1.19 19.08 3.90
CA ILE A 13 1.11 18.25 5.10
C ILE A 13 2.09 18.75 6.17
N ILE A 14 3.35 19.02 5.84
CA ILE A 14 4.34 19.53 6.79
C ILE A 14 3.87 20.82 7.46
N ASN A 15 3.32 21.76 6.67
CA ASN A 15 2.83 23.04 7.20
C ASN A 15 1.61 22.87 8.14
N LYS A 16 0.78 21.87 7.92
CA LYS A 16 -0.42 21.62 8.72
C LYS A 16 -0.12 20.81 10.00
N VAL A 17 0.72 19.78 9.91
CA VAL A 17 0.96 18.86 11.03
C VAL A 17 2.27 19.13 11.80
N GLY A 18 3.18 19.93 11.25
CA GLY A 18 4.50 20.18 11.81
C GLY A 18 5.53 19.10 11.44
N ILE A 19 6.82 19.43 11.68
CA ILE A 19 7.96 18.59 11.25
C ILE A 19 7.99 17.26 12.02
N GLU A 20 7.76 17.28 13.31
CA GLU A 20 7.82 16.08 14.15
C GLU A 20 6.74 15.04 13.77
N ASN A 21 5.48 15.48 13.63
CA ASN A 21 4.38 14.63 13.21
C ASN A 21 4.56 14.13 11.78
N PHE A 22 5.12 14.95 10.88
CA PHE A 22 5.48 14.51 9.53
C PHE A 22 6.54 13.42 9.57
N GLY A 23 7.54 13.54 10.43
CA GLY A 23 8.55 12.49 10.66
C GLY A 23 7.92 11.19 11.17
N LEU A 24 7.02 11.28 12.15
CA LEU A 24 6.30 10.14 12.70
C LEU A 24 5.44 9.43 11.64
N ILE A 25 4.70 10.18 10.82
CA ILE A 25 3.95 9.61 9.67
C ILE A 25 4.87 8.83 8.74
N ASN A 26 6.04 9.39 8.39
CA ASN A 26 6.98 8.73 7.48
C ASN A 26 7.66 7.52 8.13
N PHE A 27 7.94 7.56 9.42
CA PHE A 27 8.47 6.41 10.15
C PHE A 27 7.43 5.26 10.19
N ALA A 28 6.18 5.58 10.52
CA ALA A 28 5.08 4.62 10.48
C ALA A 28 4.84 4.08 9.06
N LEU A 29 5.05 4.91 8.03
CA LEU A 29 4.95 4.48 6.64
C LEU A 29 6.02 3.43 6.30
N VAL A 30 7.28 3.62 6.70
CA VAL A 30 8.34 2.63 6.44
C VAL A 30 8.09 1.33 7.21
N PHE A 31 7.62 1.40 8.45
CA PHE A 31 7.16 0.23 9.20
C PHE A 31 6.08 -0.55 8.42
N ALA A 32 5.07 0.16 7.93
CA ALA A 32 3.97 -0.45 7.19
C ALA A 32 4.37 -0.96 5.79
N ILE A 33 5.34 -0.31 5.10
CA ILE A 33 5.90 -0.77 3.81
C ILE A 33 6.55 -2.16 3.96
N PHE A 34 7.20 -2.44 5.08
CA PHE A 34 7.75 -3.77 5.33
C PHE A 34 6.65 -4.86 5.29
N PHE A 35 5.52 -4.62 5.96
CA PHE A 35 4.38 -5.54 5.91
C PHE A 35 3.71 -5.58 4.53
N GLN A 36 3.60 -4.43 3.87
CA GLN A 36 3.08 -4.36 2.51
C GLN A 36 3.89 -5.22 1.53
N LEU A 37 5.19 -5.26 1.68
CA LEU A 37 6.07 -6.12 0.89
C LEU A 37 5.74 -7.61 1.10
N ILE A 38 5.46 -8.02 2.35
CA ILE A 38 5.01 -9.38 2.65
C ILE A 38 3.64 -9.66 2.04
N ILE A 39 2.69 -8.72 2.13
CA ILE A 39 1.34 -8.86 1.54
C ILE A 39 1.41 -8.99 0.02
N ASN A 40 2.23 -8.18 -0.62
CA ASN A 40 2.38 -8.21 -2.08
C ASN A 40 3.14 -9.44 -2.58
N PHE A 41 4.13 -9.92 -1.85
CA PHE A 41 4.93 -11.12 -2.09
C PHE A 41 5.35 -11.32 -3.57
N GLY A 42 5.50 -10.23 -4.33
CA GLY A 42 5.77 -10.27 -5.76
C GLY A 42 4.57 -10.65 -6.64
N PHE A 43 3.38 -10.84 -6.08
CA PHE A 43 2.20 -11.29 -6.83
C PHE A 43 1.79 -10.34 -7.94
N ASN A 44 1.96 -9.02 -7.76
CA ASN A 44 1.63 -8.06 -8.81
C ASN A 44 2.35 -8.42 -10.12
N THR A 45 3.66 -8.59 -10.08
CA THR A 45 4.49 -8.89 -11.26
C THR A 45 4.13 -10.24 -11.88
N ILE A 46 3.96 -11.26 -11.05
CA ILE A 46 3.65 -12.62 -11.53
C ILE A 46 2.26 -12.66 -12.15
N SER A 47 1.26 -12.10 -11.48
CA SER A 47 -0.12 -12.11 -11.97
C SER A 47 -0.29 -11.26 -13.23
N ILE A 48 0.46 -10.14 -13.38
CA ILE A 48 0.51 -9.38 -14.64
C ILE A 48 0.99 -10.29 -15.78
N ARG A 49 2.10 -11.00 -15.57
CA ARG A 49 2.66 -11.92 -16.57
C ARG A 49 1.68 -13.03 -16.92
N GLU A 50 1.14 -13.72 -15.92
CA GLU A 50 0.22 -14.84 -16.13
C GLU A 50 -1.06 -14.42 -16.87
N ILE A 51 -1.64 -13.27 -16.52
CA ILE A 51 -2.81 -12.72 -17.22
C ILE A 51 -2.44 -12.35 -18.66
N SER A 52 -1.27 -11.72 -18.89
CA SER A 52 -0.86 -11.33 -20.23
C SER A 52 -0.62 -12.51 -21.18
N LEU A 53 -0.19 -13.66 -20.63
CA LEU A 53 -0.02 -14.90 -21.40
C LEU A 53 -1.35 -15.61 -21.74
N HIS A 54 -2.43 -15.29 -21.00
CA HIS A 54 -3.71 -15.99 -21.11
C HIS A 54 -4.87 -15.03 -21.40
N GLN A 55 -4.64 -13.93 -22.13
CA GLN A 55 -5.65 -12.89 -22.37
C GLN A 55 -6.94 -13.39 -23.01
N ASN A 56 -6.89 -14.50 -23.74
CA ASN A 56 -8.04 -15.11 -24.40
C ASN A 56 -8.73 -16.21 -23.54
N ASP A 57 -8.15 -16.57 -22.39
CA ASP A 57 -8.70 -17.58 -21.48
C ASP A 57 -9.31 -16.91 -20.24
N PHE A 58 -10.59 -16.57 -20.36
CA PHE A 58 -11.29 -15.84 -19.32
C PHE A 58 -11.43 -16.63 -18.00
N ILE A 59 -11.55 -17.95 -18.07
CA ILE A 59 -11.63 -18.81 -16.87
C ILE A 59 -10.31 -18.72 -16.10
N LYS A 60 -9.20 -18.78 -16.80
CA LYS A 60 -7.87 -18.73 -16.21
C LYS A 60 -7.57 -17.34 -15.62
N ILE A 61 -7.95 -16.26 -16.33
CA ILE A 61 -7.82 -14.88 -15.81
C ILE A 61 -8.62 -14.71 -14.52
N THR A 62 -9.86 -15.20 -14.49
CA THR A 62 -10.72 -15.16 -13.29
C THR A 62 -10.08 -15.90 -12.13
N LYS A 63 -9.52 -17.08 -12.37
CA LYS A 63 -8.81 -17.85 -11.35
C LYS A 63 -7.58 -17.09 -10.83
N ILE A 64 -6.72 -16.60 -11.72
CA ILE A 64 -5.51 -15.84 -11.32
C ILE A 64 -5.89 -14.62 -10.47
N HIS A 65 -6.93 -13.88 -10.86
CA HIS A 65 -7.41 -12.73 -10.12
C HIS A 65 -7.86 -13.11 -8.70
N ASN A 66 -8.71 -14.13 -8.58
CA ASN A 66 -9.23 -14.59 -7.29
C ASN A 66 -8.12 -15.17 -6.40
N ASP A 67 -7.22 -15.98 -6.96
CA ASP A 67 -6.09 -16.54 -6.24
C ASP A 67 -5.19 -15.42 -5.69
N THR A 68 -4.91 -14.40 -6.48
CA THR A 68 -4.08 -13.27 -6.07
C THR A 68 -4.72 -12.46 -4.94
N ILE A 69 -6.01 -12.08 -5.08
CA ILE A 69 -6.67 -11.25 -4.08
C ILE A 69 -6.87 -11.98 -2.76
N ASN A 70 -7.28 -13.26 -2.81
CA ASN A 70 -7.48 -14.09 -1.61
C ASN A 70 -6.15 -14.33 -0.88
N THR A 71 -5.06 -14.61 -1.61
CA THR A 71 -3.73 -14.78 -1.01
C THR A 71 -3.28 -13.51 -0.30
N LYS A 72 -3.46 -12.34 -0.93
CA LYS A 72 -3.14 -11.05 -0.31
C LYS A 72 -3.98 -10.78 0.94
N LEU A 73 -5.27 -11.11 0.94
CA LEU A 73 -6.12 -10.95 2.11
C LEU A 73 -5.67 -11.82 3.28
N ILE A 74 -5.31 -13.08 3.02
CA ILE A 74 -4.77 -13.98 4.06
C ILE A 74 -3.46 -13.44 4.62
N LEU A 75 -2.52 -13.02 3.76
CA LEU A 75 -1.26 -12.42 4.20
C LEU A 75 -1.49 -11.11 4.95
N ALA A 76 -2.44 -10.28 4.53
CA ALA A 76 -2.80 -9.05 5.21
C ALA A 76 -3.28 -9.33 6.65
N PHE A 77 -4.13 -10.35 6.84
CA PHE A 77 -4.59 -10.76 8.17
C PHE A 77 -3.42 -11.21 9.06
N ILE A 78 -2.52 -12.04 8.53
CA ILE A 78 -1.32 -12.48 9.25
C ILE A 78 -0.42 -11.28 9.60
N CYS A 79 -0.17 -10.39 8.65
CA CYS A 79 0.63 -9.19 8.85
C CYS A 79 0.03 -8.25 9.89
N PHE A 80 -1.29 -8.10 9.92
CA PHE A 80 -1.98 -7.29 10.93
C PHE A 80 -1.76 -7.84 12.34
N PHE A 81 -1.86 -9.16 12.50
CA PHE A 81 -1.60 -9.84 13.78
C PHE A 81 -0.13 -9.69 14.23
N LEU A 82 0.82 -9.92 13.31
CA LEU A 82 2.25 -9.74 13.62
C LEU A 82 2.59 -8.28 13.94
N ALA A 83 2.01 -7.31 13.20
CA ALA A 83 2.19 -5.90 13.49
C ALA A 83 1.65 -5.52 14.87
N ALA A 84 0.48 -6.05 15.26
CA ALA A 84 -0.08 -5.83 16.58
C ALA A 84 0.87 -6.30 17.69
N ILE A 85 1.46 -7.50 17.55
CA ILE A 85 2.45 -8.01 18.49
C ILE A 85 3.63 -7.02 18.61
N LEU A 86 4.17 -6.53 17.49
CA LEU A 86 5.28 -5.59 17.52
C LEU A 86 4.89 -4.25 18.15
N ILE A 87 3.74 -3.69 17.77
CA ILE A 87 3.28 -2.39 18.27
C ILE A 87 3.09 -2.40 19.78
N PHE A 88 2.51 -3.46 20.34
CA PHE A 88 2.26 -3.52 21.78
C PHE A 88 3.49 -3.90 22.63
N ASN A 89 4.47 -4.60 22.07
CA ASN A 89 5.64 -5.05 22.84
C ASN A 89 6.83 -4.07 22.78
N PHE A 90 6.91 -3.20 21.80
CA PHE A 90 8.03 -2.26 21.68
C PHE A 90 7.61 -0.84 22.03
N LYS A 91 8.29 -0.22 22.99
CA LYS A 91 8.00 1.15 23.49
C LYS A 91 7.98 2.20 22.37
N THR A 92 8.86 2.05 21.38
CA THR A 92 8.92 2.97 20.22
C THR A 92 7.62 3.06 19.45
N PHE A 93 6.86 1.96 19.35
CA PHE A 93 5.60 1.90 18.62
C PHE A 93 4.39 2.10 19.52
N ASN A 94 4.51 1.72 20.80
CA ASN A 94 3.40 1.76 21.76
C ASN A 94 3.08 3.18 22.27
N SER A 95 3.95 4.16 22.02
CA SER A 95 3.68 5.57 22.37
C SER A 95 2.55 6.20 21.56
N THR A 96 2.36 5.78 20.31
CA THR A 96 1.35 6.28 19.38
C THR A 96 0.86 5.14 18.48
N PRO A 97 0.22 4.10 19.04
CA PRO A 97 -0.12 2.87 18.31
C PRO A 97 -1.06 3.11 17.14
N GLU A 98 -1.94 4.12 17.23
CA GLU A 98 -2.95 4.44 16.22
C GLU A 98 -2.33 4.74 14.86
N ILE A 99 -1.22 5.51 14.84
CA ILE A 99 -0.59 5.90 13.58
C ILE A 99 -0.04 4.67 12.82
N TYR A 100 0.51 3.69 13.53
CA TYR A 100 1.04 2.47 12.92
C TYR A 100 -0.08 1.59 12.39
N PHE A 101 -1.16 1.40 13.15
CA PHE A 101 -2.33 0.63 12.71
C PHE A 101 -3.01 1.27 11.50
N PHE A 102 -3.24 2.58 11.54
CA PHE A 102 -3.91 3.29 10.45
C PHE A 102 -3.04 3.33 9.19
N THR A 103 -1.73 3.47 9.34
CA THR A 103 -0.81 3.41 8.20
C THR A 103 -0.74 2.01 7.60
N LEU A 104 -0.72 0.97 8.42
CA LEU A 104 -0.78 -0.41 7.96
C LEU A 104 -2.09 -0.68 7.22
N LEU A 105 -3.24 -0.26 7.77
CA LEU A 105 -4.55 -0.39 7.13
C LEU A 105 -4.57 0.31 5.76
N SER A 106 -3.98 1.51 5.67
CA SER A 106 -3.84 2.24 4.41
C SER A 106 -3.07 1.43 3.36
N LEU A 107 -1.92 0.84 3.73
CA LEU A 107 -1.11 0.06 2.80
C LEU A 107 -1.71 -1.31 2.46
N VAL A 108 -2.50 -1.90 3.36
CA VAL A 108 -3.35 -3.07 3.02
C VAL A 108 -4.34 -2.67 1.93
N GLY A 109 -5.06 -1.56 2.10
CA GLY A 109 -5.98 -1.05 1.09
C GLY A 109 -5.31 -0.83 -0.27
N GLN A 110 -4.11 -0.25 -0.27
CA GLN A 110 -3.31 -0.08 -1.49
C GLN A 110 -2.92 -1.42 -2.15
N SER A 111 -2.55 -2.42 -1.35
CA SER A 111 -2.11 -3.73 -1.84
C SER A 111 -3.23 -4.50 -2.53
N LEU A 112 -4.49 -4.25 -2.16
CA LEU A 112 -5.66 -4.91 -2.74
C LEU A 112 -6.11 -4.31 -4.07
N ILE A 113 -5.63 -3.12 -4.45
CA ILE A 113 -5.96 -2.52 -5.76
C ILE A 113 -5.50 -3.49 -6.87
N PRO A 114 -6.40 -3.92 -7.77
CA PRO A 114 -6.13 -4.98 -8.73
C PRO A 114 -5.30 -4.49 -9.94
N ILE A 115 -4.10 -3.99 -9.65
CA ILE A 115 -3.14 -3.47 -10.64
C ILE A 115 -2.81 -4.55 -11.67
N TRP A 116 -2.59 -5.77 -11.18
CA TRP A 116 -2.24 -6.94 -12.01
C TRP A 116 -3.29 -7.25 -13.07
N PHE A 117 -4.56 -7.08 -12.75
CA PHE A 117 -5.66 -7.39 -13.67
C PHE A 117 -5.63 -6.45 -14.89
N PHE A 118 -5.64 -5.15 -14.64
CA PHE A 118 -5.69 -4.16 -15.71
C PHE A 118 -4.40 -4.04 -16.51
N GLN A 119 -3.24 -4.19 -15.86
CA GLN A 119 -1.95 -4.18 -16.56
C GLN A 119 -1.75 -5.45 -17.38
N GLY A 120 -2.15 -6.62 -16.87
CA GLY A 120 -2.07 -7.87 -17.60
C GLY A 120 -2.96 -7.89 -18.84
N LEU A 121 -4.10 -7.22 -18.81
CA LEU A 121 -4.99 -7.04 -19.96
C LEU A 121 -4.66 -5.81 -20.84
N GLN A 122 -3.60 -5.05 -20.50
CA GLN A 122 -3.21 -3.82 -21.17
C GLN A 122 -4.30 -2.71 -21.14
N GLU A 123 -5.18 -2.77 -20.15
CA GLU A 123 -6.29 -1.82 -19.95
C GLU A 123 -6.08 -0.88 -18.76
N SER A 124 -4.86 -0.36 -18.59
CA SER A 124 -4.46 0.50 -17.47
C SER A 124 -5.28 1.80 -17.33
N LYS A 125 -6.04 2.17 -18.37
CA LYS A 125 -6.94 3.34 -18.33
C LYS A 125 -7.96 3.26 -17.18
N TYR A 126 -8.51 2.08 -16.91
CA TYR A 126 -9.50 1.91 -15.84
C TYR A 126 -8.86 2.07 -14.45
N LEU A 127 -7.63 1.57 -14.28
CA LEU A 127 -6.87 1.78 -13.07
C LEU A 127 -6.56 3.27 -12.86
N THR A 128 -6.20 3.98 -13.94
CA THR A 128 -5.91 5.43 -13.89
C THR A 128 -7.14 6.22 -13.46
N ILE A 129 -8.32 5.94 -14.05
CA ILE A 129 -9.58 6.61 -13.70
C ILE A 129 -9.94 6.34 -12.23
N SER A 130 -9.91 5.06 -11.80
CA SER A 130 -10.21 4.68 -10.42
C SER A 130 -9.29 5.37 -9.42
N SER A 131 -7.98 5.38 -9.71
CA SER A 131 -6.97 6.04 -8.87
C SER A 131 -7.11 7.55 -8.85
N PHE A 132 -7.55 8.16 -9.95
CA PHE A 132 -7.77 9.60 -10.02
C PHE A 132 -8.90 10.03 -9.09
N VAL A 133 -10.03 9.31 -9.08
CA VAL A 133 -11.14 9.57 -8.16
C VAL A 133 -10.70 9.45 -6.70
N GLY A 134 -10.00 8.37 -6.35
CA GLY A 134 -9.48 8.20 -5.00
C GLY A 134 -8.52 9.32 -4.58
N LYS A 135 -7.62 9.76 -5.48
CA LYS A 135 -6.67 10.85 -5.20
C LYS A 135 -7.34 12.22 -5.05
N ILE A 136 -8.41 12.49 -5.80
CA ILE A 136 -9.23 13.70 -5.59
C ILE A 136 -9.82 13.68 -4.19
N PHE A 137 -10.42 12.56 -3.78
CA PHE A 137 -10.94 12.42 -2.43
C PHE A 137 -9.87 12.71 -1.37
N TYR A 138 -8.69 12.09 -1.50
CA TYR A 138 -7.58 12.31 -0.56
C TYR A 138 -7.15 13.78 -0.49
N LEU A 139 -7.04 14.44 -1.65
CA LEU A 139 -6.68 15.86 -1.71
C LEU A 139 -7.73 16.72 -1.00
N VAL A 140 -9.01 16.51 -1.28
CA VAL A 140 -10.11 17.21 -0.63
C VAL A 140 -10.09 16.96 0.89
N ALA A 141 -9.91 15.70 1.31
CA ALA A 141 -9.86 15.35 2.71
C ALA A 141 -8.72 16.09 3.45
N ILE A 142 -7.51 16.12 2.88
CA ILE A 142 -6.37 16.84 3.49
C ILE A 142 -6.58 18.36 3.53
N LEU A 143 -7.22 18.95 2.53
CA LEU A 143 -7.45 20.39 2.49
C LEU A 143 -8.50 20.85 3.50
N PHE A 144 -9.59 20.10 3.63
CA PHE A 144 -10.75 20.52 4.40
C PHE A 144 -10.82 19.95 5.83
N PHE A 145 -10.29 18.75 6.07
CA PHE A 145 -10.40 18.07 7.36
C PHE A 145 -9.09 18.01 8.16
N LEU A 146 -7.97 18.45 7.61
CA LEU A 146 -6.71 18.54 8.34
C LEU A 146 -6.54 19.99 8.80
N GLU A 147 -7.10 20.35 9.95
CA GLU A 147 -7.08 21.72 10.47
C GLU A 147 -6.05 21.89 11.59
N ASP A 148 -5.95 20.92 12.49
CA ASP A 148 -5.09 20.97 13.68
C ASP A 148 -3.84 20.06 13.50
N PRO A 149 -2.67 20.42 14.04
CA PRO A 149 -1.50 19.54 14.07
C PRO A 149 -1.75 18.14 14.66
N LYS A 150 -2.73 18.02 15.55
CA LYS A 150 -3.15 16.74 16.15
C LYS A 150 -3.87 15.82 15.16
N ASP A 151 -4.37 16.36 14.07
CA ASP A 151 -5.10 15.60 13.04
C ASP A 151 -4.16 14.73 12.19
N TYR A 152 -2.85 14.77 12.44
CA TYR A 152 -1.86 13.92 11.73
C TYR A 152 -2.23 12.44 11.73
N VAL A 153 -2.90 11.98 12.77
CA VAL A 153 -3.33 10.57 12.93
C VAL A 153 -4.34 10.18 11.85
N TRP A 154 -5.16 11.12 11.36
CA TRP A 154 -6.17 10.89 10.33
C TRP A 154 -5.61 10.82 8.90
N VAL A 155 -4.40 11.32 8.67
CA VAL A 155 -3.77 11.32 7.34
C VAL A 155 -3.72 9.91 6.72
N PRO A 156 -3.29 8.83 7.43
CA PRO A 156 -3.35 7.48 6.88
C PRO A 156 -4.79 6.97 6.65
N ILE A 157 -5.76 7.39 7.45
CA ILE A 157 -7.17 7.00 7.28
C ILE A 157 -7.74 7.61 5.99
N TYR A 158 -7.48 8.90 5.73
CA TYR A 158 -7.89 9.52 4.46
C TYR A 158 -7.25 8.82 3.26
N ASN A 159 -6.02 8.37 3.41
CA ASN A 159 -5.31 7.59 2.40
C ASN A 159 -5.95 6.20 2.22
N PHE A 160 -6.31 5.52 3.31
CA PHE A 160 -7.05 4.26 3.26
C PHE A 160 -8.37 4.40 2.51
N ILE A 161 -9.18 5.42 2.85
CA ILE A 161 -10.46 5.66 2.18
C ILE A 161 -10.23 5.91 0.67
N SER A 162 -9.21 6.67 0.29
CA SER A 162 -8.81 6.89 -1.10
C SER A 162 -8.49 5.57 -1.83
N TYR A 163 -7.74 4.68 -1.20
CA TYR A 163 -7.44 3.37 -1.77
C TYR A 163 -8.65 2.46 -1.82
N PHE A 164 -9.52 2.52 -0.80
CA PHE A 164 -10.77 1.78 -0.78
C PHE A 164 -11.73 2.22 -1.89
N ILE A 165 -11.84 3.52 -2.16
CA ILE A 165 -12.59 4.07 -3.31
C ILE A 165 -11.99 3.54 -4.62
N THR A 166 -10.66 3.61 -4.77
CA THR A 166 -9.95 3.09 -5.95
C THR A 166 -10.22 1.61 -6.16
N PHE A 167 -10.10 0.81 -5.10
CA PHE A 167 -10.38 -0.63 -5.12
C PHE A 167 -11.83 -0.93 -5.50
N SER A 168 -12.78 -0.22 -4.90
CA SER A 168 -14.22 -0.44 -5.15
C SER A 168 -14.60 -0.15 -6.58
N ILE A 169 -14.13 0.98 -7.15
CA ILE A 169 -14.39 1.32 -8.55
C ILE A 169 -13.72 0.31 -9.48
N ALA A 170 -12.46 -0.06 -9.22
CA ALA A 170 -11.73 -1.03 -10.02
C ALA A 170 -12.42 -2.41 -10.01
N SER A 171 -12.82 -2.88 -8.82
CA SER A 171 -13.53 -4.15 -8.65
C SER A 171 -14.91 -4.13 -9.32
N TYR A 172 -15.64 -3.01 -9.24
CA TYR A 172 -16.90 -2.85 -9.96
C TYR A 172 -16.73 -2.96 -11.48
N ILE A 173 -15.68 -2.35 -12.04
CA ILE A 173 -15.36 -2.46 -13.47
C ILE A 173 -15.01 -3.90 -13.84
N ILE A 174 -14.22 -4.61 -13.01
CA ILE A 174 -13.86 -6.01 -13.22
C ILE A 174 -15.13 -6.89 -13.24
N TYR A 175 -16.01 -6.69 -12.28
CA TYR A 175 -17.28 -7.42 -12.23
C TYR A 175 -18.19 -7.10 -13.43
N LYS A 176 -18.43 -5.80 -13.71
CA LYS A 176 -19.41 -5.36 -14.71
C LYS A 176 -18.95 -5.60 -16.14
N LYS A 177 -17.68 -5.32 -16.45
CA LYS A 177 -17.15 -5.41 -17.82
C LYS A 177 -16.67 -6.82 -18.17
N TYR A 178 -16.04 -7.50 -17.21
CA TYR A 178 -15.40 -8.79 -17.45
C TYR A 178 -16.16 -9.95 -16.81
N GLY A 179 -17.24 -9.72 -16.07
CA GLY A 179 -18.06 -10.77 -15.46
C GLY A 179 -17.34 -11.60 -14.39
N VAL A 180 -16.18 -11.15 -13.90
CA VAL A 180 -15.40 -11.87 -12.89
C VAL A 180 -16.16 -11.87 -11.57
N LYS A 181 -16.54 -13.06 -11.09
CA LYS A 181 -17.17 -13.27 -9.79
C LYS A 181 -16.11 -13.68 -8.78
N HIS A 182 -16.24 -13.17 -7.55
CA HIS A 182 -15.36 -13.58 -6.46
C HIS A 182 -15.58 -15.06 -6.13
N GLN A 183 -14.47 -15.80 -6.03
CA GLN A 183 -14.42 -17.20 -5.65
C GLN A 183 -13.30 -17.39 -4.63
N PHE A 184 -13.54 -18.24 -3.63
CA PHE A 184 -12.50 -18.55 -2.65
C PHE A 184 -11.42 -19.45 -3.28
N THR A 185 -10.19 -19.14 -2.93
CA THR A 185 -9.02 -19.88 -3.39
C THR A 185 -8.80 -21.13 -2.57
N SER A 186 -8.41 -22.24 -3.23
CA SER A 186 -8.03 -23.46 -2.52
C SER A 186 -6.66 -23.29 -1.83
N PHE A 187 -6.42 -24.08 -0.78
CA PHE A 187 -5.13 -24.08 -0.10
C PHE A 187 -3.95 -24.46 -1.03
N ASN A 188 -4.19 -25.33 -2.00
CA ASN A 188 -3.18 -25.70 -2.98
C ASN A 188 -2.80 -24.52 -3.89
N SER A 189 -3.78 -23.74 -4.37
CA SER A 189 -3.52 -22.53 -5.16
C SER A 189 -2.75 -21.49 -4.37
N LEU A 190 -3.07 -21.31 -3.07
CA LEU A 190 -2.30 -20.42 -2.18
C LEU A 190 -0.83 -20.84 -2.09
N ARG A 191 -0.57 -22.14 -1.88
CA ARG A 191 0.81 -22.66 -1.83
C ARG A 191 1.55 -22.47 -3.15
N GLU A 192 0.90 -22.67 -4.28
CA GLU A 192 1.47 -22.44 -5.61
C GLU A 192 1.82 -20.97 -5.82
N GLN A 193 0.93 -20.04 -5.45
CA GLN A 193 1.17 -18.60 -5.50
C GLN A 193 2.42 -18.21 -4.70
N LEU A 194 2.53 -18.67 -3.45
CA LEU A 194 3.71 -18.42 -2.61
C LEU A 194 4.99 -19.02 -3.21
N LYS A 195 4.91 -20.22 -3.79
CA LYS A 195 6.06 -20.85 -4.44
C LYS A 195 6.54 -20.05 -5.67
N MET A 196 5.62 -19.51 -6.45
CA MET A 196 5.95 -18.66 -7.61
C MET A 196 6.51 -17.30 -7.16
N GLY A 197 5.93 -16.70 -6.10
CA GLY A 197 6.27 -15.37 -5.60
C GLY A 197 7.65 -15.25 -4.95
N LYS A 198 8.21 -16.34 -4.41
CA LYS A 198 9.38 -16.30 -3.51
C LYS A 198 10.60 -15.55 -4.05
N TYR A 199 10.94 -15.73 -5.32
CA TYR A 199 12.12 -15.07 -5.91
C TYR A 199 11.89 -13.58 -6.13
N MET A 200 10.67 -13.20 -6.53
CA MET A 200 10.30 -11.81 -6.69
C MET A 200 10.25 -11.11 -5.32
N PHE A 201 9.67 -11.76 -4.31
CA PHE A 201 9.70 -11.28 -2.94
C PHE A 201 11.12 -11.03 -2.43
N LEU A 202 12.06 -11.95 -2.66
CA LEU A 202 13.47 -11.78 -2.27
C LEU A 202 14.12 -10.59 -2.98
N SER A 203 13.78 -10.33 -4.25
CA SER A 203 14.27 -9.16 -4.98
C SER A 203 13.69 -7.86 -4.41
N GLU A 204 12.40 -7.82 -4.14
CA GLU A 204 11.74 -6.67 -3.52
C GLU A 204 12.27 -6.42 -2.10
N LEU A 205 12.53 -7.47 -1.33
CA LEU A 205 13.13 -7.38 0.01
C LEU A 205 14.52 -6.74 -0.04
N LYS A 206 15.38 -7.13 -0.99
CA LYS A 206 16.68 -6.47 -1.19
C LYS A 206 16.54 -4.98 -1.48
N LEU A 207 15.61 -4.62 -2.37
CA LEU A 207 15.35 -3.21 -2.69
C LEU A 207 14.84 -2.43 -1.48
N PHE A 208 14.00 -3.03 -0.66
CA PHE A 208 13.53 -2.42 0.59
C PHE A 208 14.70 -2.11 1.53
N PHE A 209 15.61 -3.07 1.74
CA PHE A 209 16.79 -2.84 2.58
C PHE A 209 17.70 -1.75 2.04
N LEU A 210 17.84 -1.63 0.73
CA LEU A 210 18.67 -0.60 0.11
C LEU A 210 18.04 0.80 0.16
N SER A 211 16.70 0.89 0.09
CA SER A 211 16.01 2.18 -0.07
C SER A 211 15.35 2.69 1.22
N SER A 212 14.67 1.84 1.95
CA SER A 212 13.79 2.27 3.04
C SER A 212 14.32 1.93 4.44
N PHE A 213 15.23 0.97 4.55
CA PHE A 213 15.75 0.51 5.83
C PHE A 213 16.55 1.59 6.56
N ASN A 214 17.23 2.49 5.81
CA ASN A 214 17.93 3.63 6.38
C ASN A 214 16.99 4.55 7.19
N ILE A 215 15.78 4.79 6.68
CA ILE A 215 14.77 5.60 7.37
C ILE A 215 14.31 4.89 8.65
N PHE A 216 14.18 3.57 8.60
CA PHE A 216 13.78 2.78 9.76
C PHE A 216 14.81 2.85 10.89
N ILE A 217 16.10 2.64 10.56
CA ILE A 217 17.20 2.78 11.54
C ILE A 217 17.24 4.21 12.09
N LEU A 218 17.16 5.22 11.23
CA LEU A 218 17.21 6.61 11.62
C LEU A 218 16.08 6.96 12.60
N GLY A 219 14.88 6.43 12.38
CA GLY A 219 13.74 6.64 13.27
C GLY A 219 13.93 6.05 14.66
N ILE A 220 14.55 4.86 14.74
CA ILE A 220 14.84 4.21 16.03
C ILE A 220 15.96 4.94 16.80
N VAL A 221 17.02 5.35 16.10
CA VAL A 221 18.24 5.89 16.73
C VAL A 221 18.15 7.41 17.00
N SER A 222 17.60 8.16 16.05
CA SER A 222 17.64 9.63 16.06
C SER A 222 16.26 10.30 16.16
N GLY A 223 15.18 9.50 16.13
CA GLY A 223 13.80 9.96 16.32
C GLY A 223 13.16 10.62 15.08
N ASN A 224 11.91 11.06 15.26
CA ASN A 224 11.01 11.46 14.17
C ASN A 224 11.50 12.70 13.40
N VAL A 225 12.11 13.68 14.09
CA VAL A 225 12.62 14.91 13.47
C VAL A 225 13.72 14.61 12.45
N ALA A 226 14.63 13.68 12.79
CA ALA A 226 15.70 13.25 11.88
C ALA A 226 15.13 12.56 10.63
N VAL A 227 14.09 11.73 10.81
CA VAL A 227 13.35 11.11 9.70
C VAL A 227 12.73 12.18 8.79
N ALA A 228 12.11 13.21 9.36
CA ALA A 228 11.51 14.29 8.58
C ALA A 228 12.51 15.01 7.69
N TYR A 229 13.68 15.37 8.24
CA TYR A 229 14.75 16.02 7.47
C TYR A 229 15.32 15.10 6.40
N PHE A 230 15.58 13.82 6.72
CA PHE A 230 16.08 12.85 5.77
C PHE A 230 15.13 12.65 4.59
N VAL A 231 13.85 12.38 4.86
CA VAL A 231 12.82 12.20 3.81
C VAL A 231 12.57 13.49 3.02
N GLY A 232 12.77 14.65 3.65
CA GLY A 232 12.77 15.94 2.97
C GLY A 232 13.94 16.12 2.02
N ALA A 233 15.15 15.69 2.43
CA ALA A 233 16.39 15.84 1.67
C ALA A 233 16.58 14.77 0.57
N GLU A 234 16.17 13.51 0.79
CA GLU A 234 16.38 12.38 -0.12
C GLU A 234 15.81 12.57 -1.54
N LYS A 235 14.99 13.60 -1.75
CA LYS A 235 14.33 13.90 -3.03
C LYS A 235 14.86 15.14 -3.72
N TYR A 236 16.06 15.60 -3.35
CA TYR A 236 16.85 16.57 -4.07
C TYR A 236 17.94 15.86 -4.87
#